data_a766dd12253c94643e21da9eafd7ddd3
#
_entry.id   a766dd12253c94643e21da9eafd7ddd3
#
_cell.length_a   1.000
_cell.length_b   1.000
_cell.length_c   1.000
_cell.angle_alpha   90.00
_cell.angle_beta   90.00
_cell.angle_gamma   90.00
#
_symmetry.space_group_name_H-M   'P 1'
#
loop_
_entity.id
_entity.type
_entity.pdbx_description
1 polymer ?
#
loop_
_entity_poly.entity_id
_entity_poly.type
_entity_poly.pdbx_seq_one_letter_code
_entity_poly.pdbx_strand_id
1 'polypeptide(L)'
;MSVSMVKPLSQMQSYSQSSYADRDKTLAMNFDMYLRILITQLKNQDPTNAMDPNEFTSQLIQMQQVQAQIDNNKVLTQLIDASNAGALATGFNYIGNYVRAPSPKGLIELQDGMSVFGYSLPYAAAQADIVIRDSNGKAVALLPGTTVAGDNYVRWEGEMLDGNIAKDGAYTFEIAAKNSAGDLMNVSNFTGMYRVNSVYSNNDGTLTLVAGALSLLSTDVNGVYSPFSKILFN
;
A
#
# COMPACT_ATOMS: atom_id res chain seq x y z
N MET A 1 -17.57 19.42 -0.28
CA MET A 1 -16.73 18.21 -0.36
C MET A 1 -15.29 18.64 -0.19
N SER A 2 -14.70 18.34 0.96
CA SER A 2 -13.34 18.78 1.29
C SER A 2 -12.33 17.87 0.61
N VAL A 3 -11.57 18.43 -0.33
CA VAL A 3 -10.39 17.77 -0.89
C VAL A 3 -9.33 17.76 0.20
N SER A 4 -9.01 16.57 0.71
CA SER A 4 -7.89 16.38 1.62
C SER A 4 -6.60 16.71 0.86
N MET A 5 -5.96 17.83 1.18
CA MET A 5 -4.66 18.17 0.63
C MET A 5 -3.64 17.11 1.08
N VAL A 6 -3.15 16.33 0.14
CA VAL A 6 -2.00 15.46 0.34
C VAL A 6 -0.79 16.36 0.59
N LYS A 7 -0.28 16.36 1.82
CA LYS A 7 0.96 17.07 2.15
C LYS A 7 2.14 16.41 1.43
N PRO A 8 3.07 17.18 0.85
CA PRO A 8 4.23 16.62 0.18
C PRO A 8 5.08 15.79 1.17
N LEU A 9 5.54 14.63 0.73
CA LEU A 9 6.29 13.63 1.50
C LEU A 9 7.50 14.20 2.25
N SER A 10 8.14 15.25 1.70
CA SER A 10 9.30 15.93 2.31
C SER A 10 8.99 16.61 3.66
N GLN A 11 7.73 16.94 3.95
CA GLN A 11 7.34 17.54 5.23
C GLN A 11 6.98 16.50 6.30
N MET A 12 6.66 15.27 5.94
CA MET A 12 6.34 14.22 6.91
C MET A 12 7.59 13.55 7.51
N GLN A 13 8.67 13.42 6.75
CA GLN A 13 9.92 12.81 7.23
C GLN A 13 10.71 13.69 8.20
N SER A 14 10.61 15.02 8.08
CA SER A 14 11.36 15.92 8.96
C SER A 14 10.81 15.99 10.40
N TYR A 15 9.52 15.72 10.61
CA TYR A 15 8.89 15.81 11.95
C TYR A 15 9.22 14.61 12.85
N SER A 16 9.47 13.42 12.31
CA SER A 16 9.76 12.24 13.14
C SER A 16 11.22 12.18 13.60
N GLN A 17 12.18 12.52 12.73
CA GLN A 17 13.61 12.47 13.09
C GLN A 17 14.03 13.58 14.03
N SER A 18 13.51 14.81 13.90
CA SER A 18 13.86 15.92 14.79
C SER A 18 13.37 15.69 16.23
N SER A 19 12.21 15.08 16.40
CA SER A 19 11.63 14.87 17.74
C SER A 19 12.36 13.83 18.58
N TYR A 20 12.99 12.81 17.97
CA TYR A 20 13.76 11.80 18.69
C TYR A 20 15.18 12.30 19.05
N ALA A 21 15.87 12.96 18.12
CA ALA A 21 17.18 13.54 18.35
C ALA A 21 17.16 14.64 19.43
N ASP A 22 16.09 15.44 19.50
CA ASP A 22 15.92 16.46 20.53
C ASP A 22 15.61 15.85 21.91
N ARG A 23 14.88 14.74 21.98
CA ARG A 23 14.61 14.01 23.23
C ARG A 23 15.88 13.36 23.79
N ASP A 24 16.69 12.72 22.94
CA ASP A 24 17.97 12.13 23.34
C ASP A 24 18.94 13.19 23.90
N LYS A 25 19.03 14.36 23.25
CA LYS A 25 19.83 15.49 23.76
C LYS A 25 19.31 16.01 25.10
N THR A 26 17.99 16.15 25.22
CA THR A 26 17.35 16.66 26.44
C THR A 26 17.57 15.70 27.62
N LEU A 27 17.52 14.39 27.37
CA LEU A 27 17.76 13.37 28.40
C LEU A 27 19.23 13.35 28.84
N ALA A 28 20.17 13.41 27.90
CA ALA A 28 21.61 13.48 28.19
C ALA A 28 21.98 14.76 28.96
N MET A 29 21.40 15.91 28.57
CA MET A 29 21.59 17.17 29.29
C MET A 29 20.99 17.14 30.70
N ASN A 30 19.83 16.53 30.88
CA ASN A 30 19.20 16.36 32.20
C ASN A 30 20.06 15.44 33.08
N PHE A 31 20.67 14.40 32.53
CA PHE A 31 21.56 13.51 33.24
C PHE A 31 22.84 14.23 33.73
N ASP A 32 23.50 14.98 32.86
CA ASP A 32 24.68 15.78 33.21
C ASP A 32 24.38 16.86 34.27
N MET A 33 23.22 17.53 34.11
CA MET A 33 22.77 18.54 35.08
C MET A 33 22.44 17.89 36.43
N TYR A 34 21.80 16.73 36.43
CA TYR A 34 21.51 15.96 37.64
C TYR A 34 22.76 15.51 38.35
N LEU A 35 23.75 14.95 37.65
CA LEU A 35 25.07 14.58 38.20
C LEU A 35 25.78 15.79 38.80
N ARG A 36 25.74 16.96 38.17
CA ARG A 36 26.36 18.19 38.69
C ARG A 36 25.73 18.67 40.01
N ILE A 37 24.38 18.64 40.05
CA ILE A 37 23.64 18.98 41.27
C ILE A 37 24.05 18.04 42.41
N LEU A 38 24.19 16.78 42.13
CA LEU A 38 24.53 15.74 43.10
C LEU A 38 25.94 15.90 43.63
N ILE A 39 26.95 16.10 42.75
CA ILE A 39 28.34 16.37 43.14
C ILE A 39 28.40 17.63 44.00
N THR A 40 27.60 18.65 43.67
CA THR A 40 27.55 19.89 44.42
C THR A 40 26.93 19.69 45.81
N GLN A 41 25.88 18.86 45.91
CA GLN A 41 25.25 18.51 47.18
C GLN A 41 26.19 17.67 48.06
N LEU A 42 26.89 16.67 47.48
CA LEU A 42 27.86 15.85 48.21
C LEU A 42 29.04 16.71 48.77
N LYS A 43 29.43 17.76 48.04
CA LYS A 43 30.52 18.63 48.42
C LYS A 43 30.15 19.63 49.50
N ASN A 44 28.83 19.93 49.67
CA ASN A 44 28.30 20.89 50.63
C ASN A 44 27.45 20.28 51.74
N GLN A 45 27.39 18.95 51.89
CA GLN A 45 26.56 18.26 52.89
C GLN A 45 27.20 18.35 54.30
N ASP A 46 26.37 18.72 55.24
CA ASP A 46 26.65 18.62 56.68
C ASP A 46 26.64 17.14 57.11
N PRO A 47 27.61 16.59 57.81
CA PRO A 47 27.75 15.17 58.13
C PRO A 47 26.60 14.60 58.99
N THR A 48 25.68 15.44 59.49
CA THR A 48 24.53 15.03 60.33
C THR A 48 23.26 14.67 59.56
N ASN A 49 23.19 14.90 58.24
CA ASN A 49 22.01 14.62 57.41
C ASN A 49 22.40 14.09 56.02
N ALA A 50 23.21 13.06 55.97
CA ALA A 50 23.65 12.45 54.72
C ALA A 50 22.52 11.64 54.06
N MET A 51 22.23 11.94 52.83
CA MET A 51 21.29 11.17 51.99
C MET A 51 21.78 9.72 51.81
N ASP A 52 20.88 8.73 51.86
CA ASP A 52 21.22 7.32 51.75
C ASP A 52 21.81 6.99 50.35
N PRO A 53 23.07 6.52 50.26
CA PRO A 53 23.71 6.15 48.99
C PRO A 53 22.93 5.06 48.20
N ASN A 54 22.12 4.24 48.90
CA ASN A 54 21.34 3.18 48.28
C ASN A 54 20.15 3.71 47.51
N GLU A 55 19.49 4.77 47.95
CA GLU A 55 18.39 5.41 47.27
C GLU A 55 18.89 6.04 45.95
N PHE A 56 20.06 6.63 45.97
CA PHE A 56 20.73 7.18 44.81
C PHE A 56 21.09 6.11 43.78
N THR A 57 21.66 5.00 44.18
CA THR A 57 22.01 3.88 43.30
C THR A 57 20.73 3.32 42.62
N SER A 58 19.65 3.24 43.37
CA SER A 58 18.37 2.79 42.83
C SER A 58 17.80 3.71 41.73
N GLN A 59 17.92 5.02 41.91
CA GLN A 59 17.48 5.99 40.90
C GLN A 59 18.37 5.94 39.65
N LEU A 60 19.67 5.74 39.79
CA LEU A 60 20.59 5.53 38.64
C LEU A 60 20.24 4.27 37.85
N ILE A 61 19.93 3.17 38.55
CA ILE A 61 19.53 1.92 37.89
C ILE A 61 18.21 2.12 37.11
N GLN A 62 17.24 2.79 37.71
CA GLN A 62 15.98 3.10 37.01
C GLN A 62 16.20 3.95 35.77
N MET A 63 17.09 4.94 35.85
CA MET A 63 17.42 5.79 34.72
C MET A 63 18.14 5.02 33.60
N GLN A 64 19.07 4.11 33.96
CA GLN A 64 19.71 3.21 33.00
C GLN A 64 18.70 2.27 32.32
N GLN A 65 17.68 1.80 33.04
CA GLN A 65 16.60 0.98 32.47
C GLN A 65 15.79 1.78 31.44
N VAL A 66 15.45 3.05 31.75
CA VAL A 66 14.74 3.93 30.81
C VAL A 66 15.61 4.20 29.57
N GLN A 67 16.91 4.47 29.75
CA GLN A 67 17.83 4.67 28.62
C GLN A 67 17.90 3.42 27.73
N ALA A 68 18.05 2.23 28.32
CA ALA A 68 18.05 0.98 27.58
C ALA A 68 16.74 0.76 26.80
N GLN A 69 15.60 1.17 27.38
CA GLN A 69 14.31 1.11 26.68
C GLN A 69 14.25 2.06 25.46
N ILE A 70 14.80 3.27 25.61
CA ILE A 70 14.90 4.24 24.50
C ILE A 70 15.80 3.69 23.40
N ASP A 71 16.94 3.13 23.75
CA ASP A 71 17.90 2.55 22.79
C ASP A 71 17.27 1.35 22.06
N ASN A 72 16.52 0.49 22.76
CA ASN A 72 15.75 -0.59 22.14
C ASN A 72 14.72 -0.06 21.14
N ASN A 73 13.97 0.97 21.51
CA ASN A 73 12.99 1.58 20.59
C ASN A 73 13.66 2.18 19.34
N LYS A 74 14.85 2.76 19.50
CA LYS A 74 15.64 3.29 18.38
C LYS A 74 16.08 2.18 17.43
N VAL A 75 16.57 1.05 17.96
CA VAL A 75 16.93 -0.13 17.15
C VAL A 75 15.72 -0.67 16.42
N LEU A 76 14.56 -0.74 17.06
CA LEU A 76 13.30 -1.17 16.41
C LEU A 76 12.92 -0.23 15.25
N THR A 77 13.04 1.08 15.45
CA THR A 77 12.77 2.05 14.38
C THR A 77 13.75 1.86 13.21
N GLN A 78 15.04 1.66 13.49
CA GLN A 78 16.04 1.40 12.43
C GLN A 78 15.75 0.09 11.65
N LEU A 79 15.25 -0.95 12.33
CA LEU A 79 14.83 -2.20 11.68
C LEU A 79 13.62 -1.98 10.78
N ILE A 80 12.65 -1.18 11.21
CA ILE A 80 11.49 -0.81 10.38
C ILE A 80 11.95 -0.02 9.14
N ASP A 81 12.83 0.96 9.32
CA ASP A 81 13.35 1.76 8.22
C ASP A 81 14.12 0.90 7.19
N ALA A 82 14.96 -0.04 7.68
CA ALA A 82 15.68 -0.98 6.83
C ALA A 82 14.72 -1.94 6.10
N SER A 83 13.67 -2.41 6.78
CA SER A 83 12.64 -3.25 6.17
C SER A 83 11.89 -2.51 5.06
N ASN A 84 11.51 -1.26 5.31
CA ASN A 84 10.81 -0.40 4.33
C ASN A 84 11.68 -0.12 3.10
N ALA A 85 12.98 0.12 3.31
CA ALA A 85 13.93 0.29 2.20
C ALA A 85 14.06 -0.98 1.36
N GLY A 86 14.10 -2.15 2.00
CA GLY A 86 14.11 -3.45 1.33
C GLY A 86 12.82 -3.71 0.53
N ALA A 87 11.67 -3.41 1.12
CA ALA A 87 10.38 -3.52 0.45
C ALA A 87 10.33 -2.63 -0.80
N LEU A 88 10.77 -1.37 -0.70
CA LEU A 88 10.80 -0.45 -1.83
C LEU A 88 11.75 -0.94 -2.95
N ALA A 89 12.90 -1.52 -2.60
CA ALA A 89 13.82 -2.10 -3.59
C ALA A 89 13.17 -3.25 -4.38
N THR A 90 12.37 -4.10 -3.71
CA THR A 90 11.58 -5.13 -4.41
C THR A 90 10.44 -4.53 -5.22
N GLY A 91 9.91 -3.40 -4.78
CA GLY A 91 8.84 -2.66 -5.43
C GLY A 91 9.19 -2.19 -6.84
N PHE A 92 10.44 -1.87 -7.11
CA PHE A 92 10.88 -1.48 -8.46
C PHE A 92 10.62 -2.54 -9.53
N ASN A 93 10.54 -3.82 -9.15
CA ASN A 93 10.22 -4.91 -10.07
C ASN A 93 8.77 -4.85 -10.57
N TYR A 94 7.88 -4.11 -9.93
CA TYR A 94 6.51 -3.93 -10.40
C TYR A 94 6.39 -2.84 -11.48
N ILE A 95 7.27 -1.82 -11.43
CA ILE A 95 7.16 -0.65 -12.32
C ILE A 95 7.31 -1.08 -13.78
N GLY A 96 6.36 -0.66 -14.60
CA GLY A 96 6.29 -1.00 -16.02
C GLY A 96 5.70 -2.38 -16.33
N ASN A 97 5.54 -3.24 -15.32
CA ASN A 97 4.90 -4.54 -15.44
C ASN A 97 3.39 -4.42 -15.14
N TYR A 98 2.64 -5.42 -15.61
CA TYR A 98 1.23 -5.57 -15.28
C TYR A 98 1.07 -6.44 -14.04
N VAL A 99 0.24 -6.00 -13.12
CA VAL A 99 -0.14 -6.77 -11.94
C VAL A 99 -1.59 -7.21 -12.07
N ARG A 100 -1.86 -8.47 -11.72
CA ARG A 100 -3.22 -8.97 -11.59
C ARG A 100 -3.65 -8.85 -10.14
N ALA A 101 -4.79 -8.20 -9.93
CA ALA A 101 -5.38 -8.03 -8.62
C ALA A 101 -6.92 -8.16 -8.70
N PRO A 102 -7.59 -8.43 -7.56
CA PRO A 102 -9.04 -8.38 -7.50
C PRO A 102 -9.58 -7.05 -8.02
N SER A 103 -10.67 -7.12 -8.75
CA SER A 103 -11.38 -5.95 -9.29
C SER A 103 -12.74 -5.82 -8.61
N PRO A 104 -12.82 -5.18 -7.44
CA PRO A 104 -14.09 -5.01 -6.75
C PRO A 104 -15.05 -4.19 -7.63
N LYS A 105 -16.28 -4.68 -7.77
CA LYS A 105 -17.30 -4.07 -8.62
C LYS A 105 -16.92 -3.97 -10.12
N GLY A 106 -16.01 -4.83 -10.60
CA GLY A 106 -15.58 -4.81 -11.99
C GLY A 106 -14.78 -3.58 -12.40
N LEU A 107 -14.08 -2.92 -11.47
CA LEU A 107 -13.28 -1.74 -11.76
C LEU A 107 -12.03 -2.13 -12.58
N ILE A 108 -11.84 -1.47 -13.72
CA ILE A 108 -10.71 -1.66 -14.63
C ILE A 108 -10.10 -0.33 -15.01
N GLU A 109 -8.86 -0.35 -15.44
CA GLU A 109 -8.15 0.82 -15.96
C GLU A 109 -7.81 0.59 -17.43
N LEU A 110 -8.23 1.50 -18.30
CA LEU A 110 -7.74 1.58 -19.67
C LEU A 110 -6.43 2.35 -19.67
N GLN A 111 -5.35 1.73 -20.08
CA GLN A 111 -4.02 2.32 -20.15
C GLN A 111 -3.36 2.00 -21.49
N ASP A 112 -2.78 3.01 -22.13
CA ASP A 112 -2.18 2.90 -23.47
C ASP A 112 -3.17 2.27 -24.49
N GLY A 113 -4.46 2.60 -24.36
CA GLY A 113 -5.52 2.10 -25.23
C GLY A 113 -5.92 0.64 -24.99
N MET A 114 -5.52 0.01 -23.89
CA MET A 114 -5.79 -1.40 -23.60
C MET A 114 -6.18 -1.60 -22.14
N SER A 115 -7.14 -2.49 -21.91
CA SER A 115 -7.49 -3.04 -20.61
C SER A 115 -7.64 -4.55 -20.70
N VAL A 116 -7.10 -5.29 -19.74
CA VAL A 116 -7.30 -6.73 -19.60
C VAL A 116 -7.94 -7.02 -18.25
N PHE A 117 -9.00 -7.78 -18.25
CA PHE A 117 -9.73 -8.14 -17.04
C PHE A 117 -10.23 -9.60 -17.12
N GLY A 118 -10.62 -10.13 -15.98
CA GLY A 118 -11.01 -11.53 -15.89
C GLY A 118 -12.19 -11.75 -14.97
N TYR A 119 -12.81 -12.92 -15.13
CA TYR A 119 -13.91 -13.43 -14.33
C TYR A 119 -13.91 -14.96 -14.34
N SER A 120 -14.62 -15.56 -13.39
CA SER A 120 -14.75 -17.01 -13.32
C SER A 120 -16.21 -17.42 -13.50
N LEU A 121 -16.41 -18.47 -14.32
CA LEU A 121 -17.69 -19.16 -14.49
C LEU A 121 -17.67 -20.50 -13.75
N PRO A 122 -18.73 -20.85 -12.98
CA PRO A 122 -18.78 -22.13 -12.25
C PRO A 122 -18.91 -23.34 -13.20
N TYR A 123 -19.48 -23.14 -14.37
CA TYR A 123 -19.60 -24.11 -15.47
C TYR A 123 -19.72 -23.34 -16.80
N ALA A 124 -19.66 -24.06 -17.94
CA ALA A 124 -19.74 -23.44 -19.25
C ALA A 124 -21.09 -22.70 -19.44
N ALA A 125 -21.02 -21.47 -19.93
CA ALA A 125 -22.19 -20.68 -20.28
C ALA A 125 -22.62 -20.95 -21.73
N ALA A 126 -23.90 -20.72 -22.05
CA ALA A 126 -24.35 -20.67 -23.42
C ALA A 126 -24.12 -19.31 -24.06
N GLN A 127 -24.12 -18.24 -23.25
CA GLN A 127 -23.87 -16.87 -23.66
C GLN A 127 -23.22 -16.10 -22.50
N ALA A 128 -22.31 -15.21 -22.83
CA ALA A 128 -21.75 -14.25 -21.89
C ALA A 128 -21.59 -12.90 -22.60
N ASP A 129 -22.25 -11.88 -22.07
CA ASP A 129 -22.19 -10.52 -22.59
C ASP A 129 -21.52 -9.63 -21.54
N ILE A 130 -20.58 -8.79 -21.98
CA ILE A 130 -19.83 -7.88 -21.14
C ILE A 130 -20.20 -6.46 -21.52
N VAL A 131 -20.63 -5.68 -20.53
CA VAL A 131 -20.94 -4.25 -20.69
C VAL A 131 -19.85 -3.45 -19.98
N ILE A 132 -19.17 -2.55 -20.69
CA ILE A 132 -18.23 -1.60 -20.10
C ILE A 132 -18.93 -0.26 -19.92
N ARG A 133 -18.73 0.35 -18.73
CA ARG A 133 -19.31 1.64 -18.36
C ARG A 133 -18.25 2.65 -18.00
N ASP A 134 -18.50 3.91 -18.33
CA ASP A 134 -17.71 5.04 -17.91
C ASP A 134 -17.97 5.42 -16.43
N SER A 135 -17.28 6.42 -15.94
CA SER A 135 -17.40 6.96 -14.57
C SER A 135 -18.80 7.52 -14.25
N ASN A 136 -19.62 7.80 -15.26
CA ASN A 136 -21.00 8.26 -15.11
C ASN A 136 -22.02 7.09 -15.14
N GLY A 137 -21.53 5.86 -15.30
CA GLY A 137 -22.37 4.66 -15.42
C GLY A 137 -22.97 4.45 -16.80
N LYS A 138 -22.60 5.26 -17.81
CA LYS A 138 -23.07 5.10 -19.18
C LYS A 138 -22.36 3.90 -19.81
N ALA A 139 -23.11 3.01 -20.45
CA ALA A 139 -22.54 1.94 -21.25
C ALA A 139 -21.79 2.51 -22.46
N VAL A 140 -20.51 2.22 -22.57
CA VAL A 140 -19.63 2.71 -23.63
C VAL A 140 -19.17 1.61 -24.57
N ALA A 141 -19.11 0.35 -24.11
CA ALA A 141 -18.78 -0.79 -24.97
C ALA A 141 -19.61 -2.03 -24.60
N LEU A 142 -19.80 -2.90 -25.57
CA LEU A 142 -20.41 -4.22 -25.43
C LEU A 142 -19.49 -5.24 -26.09
N LEU A 143 -19.02 -6.22 -25.33
CA LEU A 143 -18.09 -7.23 -25.80
C LEU A 143 -18.66 -8.63 -25.60
N PRO A 144 -18.38 -9.58 -26.50
CA PRO A 144 -18.65 -10.98 -26.22
C PRO A 144 -17.72 -11.49 -25.12
N GLY A 145 -18.27 -12.14 -24.11
CA GLY A 145 -17.51 -12.84 -23.10
C GLY A 145 -17.17 -14.27 -23.52
N THR A 146 -16.12 -14.80 -22.93
CA THR A 146 -15.76 -16.24 -23.06
C THR A 146 -16.72 -17.06 -22.20
N THR A 147 -17.18 -18.20 -22.76
CA THR A 147 -18.20 -19.04 -22.13
C THR A 147 -17.65 -20.30 -21.46
N VAL A 148 -16.33 -20.43 -21.34
CA VAL A 148 -15.66 -21.61 -20.79
C VAL A 148 -15.76 -21.62 -19.26
N ALA A 149 -15.94 -22.81 -18.66
CA ALA A 149 -15.89 -22.96 -17.21
C ALA A 149 -14.51 -22.60 -16.65
N GLY A 150 -14.47 -22.00 -15.46
CA GLY A 150 -13.25 -21.54 -14.79
C GLY A 150 -12.91 -20.09 -15.13
N ASP A 151 -11.63 -19.77 -15.06
CA ASP A 151 -11.12 -18.40 -15.23
C ASP A 151 -11.07 -18.00 -16.71
N ASN A 152 -11.66 -16.88 -17.03
CA ASN A 152 -11.71 -16.28 -18.35
C ASN A 152 -11.06 -14.90 -18.32
N TYR A 153 -10.37 -14.54 -19.40
CA TYR A 153 -9.77 -13.22 -19.58
C TYR A 153 -10.28 -12.57 -20.86
N VAL A 154 -10.51 -11.28 -20.79
CA VAL A 154 -11.01 -10.47 -21.90
C VAL A 154 -10.11 -9.26 -22.03
N ARG A 155 -9.79 -8.92 -23.27
CA ARG A 155 -9.08 -7.73 -23.64
C ARG A 155 -10.02 -6.75 -24.29
N TRP A 156 -10.00 -5.51 -23.82
CA TRP A 156 -10.69 -4.39 -24.43
C TRP A 156 -9.69 -3.39 -24.95
N GLU A 157 -9.77 -3.04 -26.23
CA GLU A 157 -8.86 -2.12 -26.91
C GLU A 157 -9.40 -0.68 -26.95
N GLY A 158 -10.31 -0.34 -26.04
CA GLY A 158 -10.89 0.99 -25.94
C GLY A 158 -11.95 1.30 -26.97
N GLU A 159 -12.32 0.37 -27.88
CA GLU A 159 -13.36 0.60 -28.88
C GLU A 159 -14.72 0.80 -28.21
N MET A 160 -15.41 1.89 -28.57
CA MET A 160 -16.70 2.26 -28.02
C MET A 160 -17.83 1.98 -29.01
N LEU A 161 -19.07 1.93 -28.49
CA LEU A 161 -20.29 1.69 -29.26
C LEU A 161 -20.55 2.73 -30.37
N ASP A 162 -19.99 3.93 -30.22
CA ASP A 162 -20.13 5.02 -31.21
C ASP A 162 -19.00 5.02 -32.26
N GLY A 163 -18.11 4.02 -32.22
CA GLY A 163 -16.96 3.88 -33.10
C GLY A 163 -15.73 4.72 -32.75
N ASN A 164 -15.80 5.47 -31.64
CA ASN A 164 -14.65 6.22 -31.12
C ASN A 164 -13.80 5.33 -30.23
N ILE A 165 -12.57 5.79 -29.93
CA ILE A 165 -11.69 5.15 -28.95
C ILE A 165 -11.85 5.85 -27.61
N ALA A 166 -12.06 5.08 -26.57
CA ALA A 166 -12.14 5.54 -25.19
C ALA A 166 -10.82 6.15 -24.74
N LYS A 167 -10.87 7.16 -23.88
CA LYS A 167 -9.68 7.75 -23.27
C LYS A 167 -9.16 6.85 -22.14
N ASP A 168 -7.85 6.87 -21.94
CA ASP A 168 -7.24 6.23 -20.78
C ASP A 168 -7.91 6.72 -19.48
N GLY A 169 -8.14 5.80 -18.56
CA GLY A 169 -8.80 6.08 -17.30
C GLY A 169 -9.59 4.89 -16.74
N ALA A 170 -10.33 5.15 -15.66
CA ALA A 170 -11.09 4.15 -14.94
C ALA A 170 -12.45 3.88 -15.58
N TYR A 171 -12.78 2.60 -15.75
CA TYR A 171 -14.04 2.09 -16.25
C TYR A 171 -14.54 0.97 -15.33
N THR A 172 -15.76 0.53 -15.52
CA THR A 172 -16.29 -0.66 -14.85
C THR A 172 -16.86 -1.62 -15.87
N PHE A 173 -16.75 -2.93 -15.60
CA PHE A 173 -17.39 -3.93 -16.42
C PHE A 173 -18.41 -4.75 -15.62
N GLU A 174 -19.44 -5.17 -16.29
CA GLU A 174 -20.47 -6.07 -15.79
C GLU A 174 -20.58 -7.24 -16.76
N ILE A 175 -20.86 -8.42 -16.25
CA ILE A 175 -21.03 -9.63 -17.06
C ILE A 175 -22.40 -10.23 -16.80
N ALA A 176 -23.13 -10.50 -17.86
CA ALA A 176 -24.36 -11.27 -17.87
C ALA A 176 -24.08 -12.60 -18.57
N ALA A 177 -23.82 -13.65 -17.80
CA ALA A 177 -23.68 -15.01 -18.33
C ALA A 177 -24.97 -15.79 -18.15
N LYS A 178 -25.37 -16.56 -19.16
CA LYS A 178 -26.58 -17.41 -19.16
C LYS A 178 -26.20 -18.87 -19.46
N ASN A 179 -26.89 -19.78 -18.79
CA ASN A 179 -26.85 -21.20 -19.09
C ASN A 179 -27.68 -21.57 -20.33
N SER A 180 -27.67 -22.84 -20.71
CA SER A 180 -28.47 -23.35 -21.85
C SER A 180 -30.00 -23.23 -21.66
N ALA A 181 -30.46 -23.08 -20.43
CA ALA A 181 -31.88 -22.84 -20.12
C ALA A 181 -32.26 -21.34 -20.16
N GLY A 182 -31.25 -20.45 -20.32
CA GLY A 182 -31.47 -19.00 -20.34
C GLY A 182 -31.38 -18.34 -18.96
N ASP A 183 -31.11 -19.11 -17.90
CA ASP A 183 -30.98 -18.57 -16.53
C ASP A 183 -29.65 -17.84 -16.34
N LEU A 184 -29.69 -16.76 -15.56
CA LEU A 184 -28.48 -16.04 -15.19
C LEU A 184 -27.58 -16.90 -14.28
N MET A 185 -26.31 -16.90 -14.60
CA MET A 185 -25.25 -17.60 -13.85
C MET A 185 -24.60 -16.67 -12.85
N ASN A 186 -24.13 -17.23 -11.74
CA ASN A 186 -23.31 -16.50 -10.79
C ASN A 186 -21.88 -16.36 -11.31
N VAL A 187 -21.48 -15.15 -11.69
CA VAL A 187 -20.11 -14.81 -12.10
C VAL A 187 -19.33 -14.30 -10.90
N SER A 188 -18.14 -14.76 -10.74
CA SER A 188 -17.30 -14.46 -9.57
C SER A 188 -15.85 -14.14 -9.97
N ASN A 189 -14.99 -13.88 -8.98
CA ASN A 189 -13.56 -13.67 -9.12
C ASN A 189 -13.21 -12.61 -10.18
N PHE A 190 -13.86 -11.46 -10.09
CA PHE A 190 -13.50 -10.34 -10.97
C PHE A 190 -12.06 -9.90 -10.68
N THR A 191 -11.24 -9.86 -11.72
CA THR A 191 -9.84 -9.43 -11.67
C THR A 191 -9.57 -8.40 -12.74
N GLY A 192 -8.64 -7.49 -12.46
CA GLY A 192 -8.09 -6.56 -13.45
C GLY A 192 -6.58 -6.77 -13.60
N MET A 193 -6.05 -6.43 -14.75
CA MET A 193 -4.62 -6.29 -14.98
C MET A 193 -4.28 -4.82 -15.10
N TYR A 194 -3.38 -4.37 -14.24
CA TYR A 194 -3.09 -2.95 -14.06
C TYR A 194 -1.59 -2.73 -14.27
N ARG A 195 -1.23 -1.84 -15.19
CA ARG A 195 0.16 -1.47 -15.41
C ARG A 195 0.63 -0.53 -14.31
N VAL A 196 1.66 -0.93 -13.59
CA VAL A 196 2.20 -0.16 -12.47
C VAL A 196 3.06 1.00 -12.99
N ASN A 197 2.70 2.22 -12.61
CA ASN A 197 3.41 3.44 -12.95
C ASN A 197 4.37 3.88 -11.84
N SER A 198 3.98 3.68 -10.58
CA SER A 198 4.81 4.03 -9.43
C SER A 198 4.51 3.13 -8.22
N VAL A 199 5.45 3.10 -7.28
CA VAL A 199 5.38 2.29 -6.07
C VAL A 199 5.75 3.14 -4.87
N TYR A 200 5.00 3.00 -3.78
CA TYR A 200 5.25 3.65 -2.50
C TYR A 200 5.37 2.59 -1.40
N SER A 201 6.30 2.79 -0.47
CA SER A 201 6.38 1.97 0.74
C SER A 201 5.48 2.55 1.82
N ASN A 202 4.70 1.69 2.45
CA ASN A 202 3.87 2.00 3.61
C ASN A 202 4.68 1.78 4.90
N ASN A 203 4.24 2.38 6.01
CA ASN A 203 4.91 2.26 7.32
C ASN A 203 4.90 0.83 7.91
N ASP A 204 4.04 -0.04 7.39
CA ASP A 204 3.92 -1.45 7.79
C ASP A 204 4.76 -2.41 6.92
N GLY A 205 5.57 -1.87 5.98
CA GLY A 205 6.38 -2.66 5.06
C GLY A 205 5.63 -3.17 3.83
N THR A 206 4.33 -2.91 3.70
CA THR A 206 3.59 -3.19 2.47
C THR A 206 3.90 -2.12 1.40
N LEU A 207 3.60 -2.44 0.15
CA LEU A 207 3.75 -1.50 -0.95
C LEU A 207 2.37 -1.08 -1.47
N THR A 208 2.24 0.20 -1.77
CA THR A 208 1.15 0.73 -2.59
C THR A 208 1.64 0.86 -4.03
N LEU A 209 0.99 0.14 -4.94
CA LEU A 209 1.25 0.16 -6.37
C LEU A 209 0.22 1.10 -7.01
N VAL A 210 0.70 2.07 -7.79
CA VAL A 210 -0.17 3.01 -8.50
C VAL A 210 -0.21 2.63 -9.97
N ALA A 211 -1.42 2.48 -10.49
CA ALA A 211 -1.70 2.14 -11.87
C ALA A 211 -2.77 3.10 -12.40
N GLY A 212 -2.35 4.12 -13.16
CA GLY A 212 -3.23 5.19 -13.62
C GLY A 212 -3.91 5.93 -12.46
N ALA A 213 -5.23 5.87 -12.40
CA ALA A 213 -6.04 6.45 -11.32
C ALA A 213 -6.22 5.52 -10.10
N LEU A 214 -5.76 4.27 -10.19
CA LEU A 214 -5.96 3.24 -9.17
C LEU A 214 -4.74 3.08 -8.27
N SER A 215 -5.01 2.75 -7.00
CA SER A 215 -3.99 2.37 -6.02
C SER A 215 -4.33 0.98 -5.49
N LEU A 216 -3.36 0.08 -5.54
CA LEU A 216 -3.47 -1.32 -5.15
C LEU A 216 -2.47 -1.61 -4.03
N LEU A 217 -2.81 -2.46 -3.08
CA LEU A 217 -1.84 -3.00 -2.13
C LEU A 217 -1.07 -4.17 -2.77
N SER A 218 0.22 -4.25 -2.51
CA SER A 218 1.03 -5.39 -2.98
C SER A 218 0.54 -6.74 -2.46
N THR A 219 -0.14 -6.74 -1.32
CA THR A 219 -0.78 -7.93 -0.73
C THR A 219 -1.96 -8.46 -1.54
N ASP A 220 -2.59 -7.62 -2.34
CA ASP A 220 -3.72 -7.99 -3.19
C ASP A 220 -3.28 -8.51 -4.57
N VAL A 221 -1.98 -8.36 -4.89
CA VAL A 221 -1.42 -8.81 -6.16
C VAL A 221 -1.27 -10.33 -6.15
N ASN A 222 -1.92 -10.99 -7.10
CA ASN A 222 -1.86 -12.45 -7.27
C ASN A 222 -1.12 -12.89 -8.54
N GLY A 223 -0.51 -11.95 -9.28
CA GLY A 223 0.33 -12.22 -10.44
C GLY A 223 1.02 -10.96 -10.95
N VAL A 224 2.23 -11.15 -11.49
CA VAL A 224 3.01 -10.09 -12.14
C VAL A 224 3.36 -10.57 -13.54
N TYR A 225 3.13 -9.75 -14.54
CA TYR A 225 3.28 -10.08 -15.94
C TYR A 225 4.12 -9.02 -16.66
N SER A 226 5.08 -9.48 -17.44
CA SER A 226 5.81 -8.60 -18.35
C SER A 226 4.86 -7.96 -19.36
N PRO A 227 5.11 -6.73 -19.84
CA PRO A 227 4.36 -6.10 -20.92
C PRO A 227 4.28 -6.96 -22.20
N PHE A 228 5.20 -7.92 -22.35
CA PHE A 228 5.25 -8.85 -23.50
C PHE A 228 4.61 -10.20 -23.21
N SER A 229 3.90 -10.34 -22.10
CA SER A 229 3.24 -11.60 -21.73
C SER A 229 2.11 -11.93 -22.70
N LYS A 230 2.05 -13.20 -23.16
CA LYS A 230 0.99 -13.68 -24.08
C LYS A 230 -0.42 -13.48 -23.51
N ILE A 231 -0.60 -13.49 -22.19
CA ILE A 231 -1.91 -13.27 -21.56
C ILE A 231 -2.48 -11.87 -21.83
N LEU A 232 -1.62 -10.93 -22.21
CA LEU A 232 -2.02 -9.57 -22.56
C LEU A 232 -2.37 -9.42 -24.05
N PHE A 233 -1.99 -10.39 -24.90
CA PHE A 233 -2.05 -10.28 -26.34
C PHE A 233 -2.82 -11.41 -27.05
N ASN A 234 -3.43 -12.35 -26.30
CA ASN A 234 -4.27 -13.40 -26.88
C ASN A 234 -5.74 -13.08 -26.76
#